data_05aba2afe3da9178fc5814af7acb22fd
#
_entry.id   05aba2afe3da9178fc5814af7acb22fd
#
_cell.length_a   1.000
_cell.length_b   1.000
_cell.length_c   1.000
_cell.angle_alpha   90.00
_cell.angle_beta   90.00
_cell.angle_gamma   90.00
#
_symmetry.space_group_name_H-M   'P 1'
#
loop_
_entity.id
_entity.type
_entity.pdbx_description
1 polymer ?
#
loop_
_entity_poly.entity_id
_entity_poly.type
_entity_poly.pdbx_seq_one_letter_code
_entity_poly.pdbx_strand_id
1 'polypeptide(L)'
;YTILGEGCRGHLGKQVIQKFNLSDGKDPQHYGIGFKEVWKIKPEMHEEGLVVHTNGWPTPFDTPSGSYLYHGENNEVYLGYVIPLDYKNPHLSPFDEFQKWKTHPSIKKYLNGGERLTYGARALIKGITVSTKNGISWRTAYWM
;
A
#
# COMPACT_ATOMS: atom_id res chain seq x y z
N TYR A 1 25.04 2.86 -11.08
CA TYR A 1 23.63 3.16 -10.74
C TYR A 1 23.50 3.20 -9.23
N THR A 2 22.72 4.14 -8.70
CA THR A 2 22.38 4.25 -7.27
C THR A 2 20.86 4.15 -7.12
N ILE A 3 20.42 3.26 -6.25
CA ILE A 3 18.99 3.05 -5.94
C ILE A 3 18.76 3.52 -4.51
N LEU A 4 17.81 4.45 -4.32
CA LEU A 4 17.41 4.97 -3.02
C LEU A 4 16.10 4.27 -2.60
N GLY A 5 16.19 3.32 -1.67
CA GLY A 5 15.06 2.54 -1.16
C GLY A 5 14.48 3.06 0.16
N GLU A 6 14.50 4.39 0.37
CA GLU A 6 14.24 5.02 1.68
C GLU A 6 12.74 5.27 1.97
N GLY A 7 11.86 4.87 1.07
CA GLY A 7 10.42 5.16 1.16
C GLY A 7 10.07 6.63 0.86
N CYS A 8 8.86 7.05 1.24
CA CYS A 8 8.29 8.34 0.83
C CYS A 8 8.92 9.57 1.51
N ARG A 9 9.74 9.39 2.53
CA ARG A 9 10.37 10.48 3.30
C ARG A 9 11.87 10.27 3.48
N GLY A 10 12.53 9.67 2.48
CA GLY A 10 13.96 9.41 2.50
C GLY A 10 14.80 10.69 2.65
N HIS A 11 15.83 10.61 3.45
CA HIS A 11 16.72 11.75 3.69
C HIS A 11 17.62 12.06 2.50
N LEU A 12 18.23 11.05 1.90
CA LEU A 12 19.08 11.21 0.73
C LEU A 12 18.24 11.59 -0.50
N GLY A 13 17.06 10.98 -0.67
CA GLY A 13 16.14 11.31 -1.75
C GLY A 13 15.76 12.78 -1.75
N LYS A 14 15.47 13.38 -0.60
CA LYS A 14 15.19 14.82 -0.47
C LYS A 14 16.38 15.68 -0.90
N GLN A 15 17.58 15.33 -0.48
CA GLN A 15 18.79 16.08 -0.84
C GLN A 15 19.05 16.02 -2.34
N VAL A 16 18.85 14.86 -2.96
CA VAL A 16 19.01 14.67 -4.41
C VAL A 16 17.96 15.48 -5.17
N ILE A 17 16.68 15.42 -4.76
CA ILE A 17 15.61 16.22 -5.34
C ILE A 17 15.96 17.72 -5.31
N GLN A 18 16.42 18.20 -4.16
CA GLN A 18 16.81 19.61 -3.99
C GLN A 18 18.06 19.98 -4.82
N LYS A 19 19.11 19.16 -4.73
CA LYS A 19 20.39 19.39 -5.41
C LYS A 19 20.24 19.50 -6.93
N PHE A 20 19.38 18.70 -7.51
CA PHE A 20 19.18 18.64 -8.96
C PHE A 20 17.88 19.31 -9.42
N ASN A 21 17.17 19.98 -8.52
CA ASN A 21 15.90 20.66 -8.78
C ASN A 21 14.89 19.75 -9.53
N LEU A 22 14.72 18.51 -9.06
CA LEU A 22 13.95 17.48 -9.74
C LEU A 22 12.43 17.70 -9.66
N SER A 23 11.96 18.52 -8.74
CA SER A 23 10.54 18.89 -8.60
C SER A 23 10.11 20.07 -9.46
N ASP A 24 11.05 20.73 -10.16
CA ASP A 24 10.77 21.88 -10.99
C ASP A 24 9.83 21.51 -12.15
N GLY A 25 8.73 22.27 -12.29
CA GLY A 25 7.70 22.03 -13.31
C GLY A 25 6.92 20.72 -13.14
N LYS A 26 6.90 20.14 -11.95
CA LYS A 26 6.13 18.93 -11.62
C LYS A 26 4.97 19.26 -10.71
N ASP A 27 3.90 18.48 -10.86
CA ASP A 27 2.78 18.52 -9.92
C ASP A 27 3.21 18.07 -8.51
N PRO A 28 2.51 18.54 -7.46
CA PRO A 28 2.76 18.10 -6.09
C PRO A 28 2.70 16.57 -5.97
N GLN A 29 3.59 16.02 -5.17
CA GLN A 29 3.62 14.58 -4.93
C GLN A 29 2.35 14.11 -4.22
N HIS A 30 1.67 13.12 -4.81
CA HIS A 30 0.55 12.44 -4.17
C HIS A 30 1.02 11.31 -3.27
N TYR A 31 0.31 11.12 -2.16
CA TYR A 31 0.62 10.08 -1.18
C TYR A 31 -0.59 9.17 -0.97
N GLY A 32 -0.30 7.95 -0.58
CA GLY A 32 -1.27 7.02 -0.03
C GLY A 32 -0.87 6.59 1.38
N ILE A 33 -1.79 5.96 2.07
CA ILE A 33 -1.50 5.22 3.30
C ILE A 33 -1.75 3.73 3.04
N GLY A 34 -0.78 2.90 3.43
CA GLY A 34 -0.90 1.45 3.40
C GLY A 34 -0.97 0.91 4.82
N PHE A 35 -2.00 0.10 5.09
CA PHE A 35 -2.13 -0.71 6.29
C PHE A 35 -1.67 -2.12 6.00
N LYS A 36 -1.03 -2.75 6.97
CA LYS A 36 -0.62 -4.14 6.90
C LYS A 36 -0.96 -4.87 8.18
N GLU A 37 -1.41 -6.11 8.04
CA GLU A 37 -1.60 -7.02 9.17
C GLU A 37 -1.02 -8.39 8.81
N VAL A 38 -0.53 -9.10 9.81
CA VAL A 38 -0.17 -10.51 9.72
C VAL A 38 -1.12 -11.28 10.61
N TRP A 39 -1.70 -12.33 10.06
CA TRP A 39 -2.65 -13.19 10.76
C TRP A 39 -2.18 -14.64 10.71
N LYS A 40 -2.37 -15.34 11.82
CA LYS A 40 -2.33 -16.79 11.89
C LYS A 40 -3.72 -17.31 11.61
N ILE A 41 -3.87 -18.13 10.59
CA ILE A 41 -5.18 -18.68 10.21
C ILE A 41 -5.22 -20.19 10.44
N LYS A 42 -6.41 -20.76 10.36
CA LYS A 42 -6.59 -22.21 10.49
C LYS A 42 -5.95 -22.94 9.31
N PRO A 43 -5.29 -24.08 9.55
CA PRO A 43 -4.63 -24.84 8.48
C PRO A 43 -5.57 -25.21 7.33
N GLU A 44 -6.82 -25.53 7.62
CA GLU A 44 -7.82 -25.88 6.61
C GLU A 44 -8.25 -24.73 5.71
N MET A 45 -7.95 -23.48 6.09
CA MET A 45 -8.19 -22.28 5.31
C MET A 45 -6.93 -21.75 4.62
N HIS A 46 -5.80 -22.39 4.85
CA HIS A 46 -4.51 -21.97 4.33
C HIS A 46 -4.19 -22.67 3.01
N GLU A 47 -3.72 -21.90 2.05
CA GLU A 47 -3.22 -22.38 0.75
C GLU A 47 -1.92 -21.64 0.46
N GLU A 48 -0.78 -22.25 0.81
CA GLU A 48 0.53 -21.63 0.67
C GLU A 48 0.79 -21.17 -0.77
N GLY A 49 1.25 -19.92 -0.92
CA GLY A 49 1.49 -19.31 -2.22
C GLY A 49 0.26 -18.68 -2.87
N LEU A 50 -0.94 -18.80 -2.28
CA LEU A 50 -2.13 -18.10 -2.79
C LEU A 50 -1.95 -16.58 -2.67
N VAL A 51 -2.17 -15.89 -3.77
CA VAL A 51 -2.12 -14.43 -3.87
C VAL A 51 -3.47 -13.92 -4.35
N VAL A 52 -4.11 -13.08 -3.56
CA VAL A 52 -5.38 -12.45 -3.89
C VAL A 52 -5.19 -10.93 -3.90
N HIS A 53 -5.55 -10.29 -5.01
CA HIS A 53 -5.63 -8.83 -5.11
C HIS A 53 -7.09 -8.41 -5.29
N THR A 54 -7.47 -7.32 -4.63
CA THR A 54 -8.80 -6.71 -4.82
C THR A 54 -8.67 -5.20 -4.98
N ASN A 55 -9.67 -4.58 -5.59
CA ASN A 55 -9.77 -3.13 -5.72
C ASN A 55 -11.23 -2.67 -5.57
N GLY A 56 -11.42 -1.37 -5.35
CA GLY A 56 -12.73 -0.73 -5.24
C GLY A 56 -13.30 -0.84 -3.84
N TRP A 57 -14.24 -1.77 -3.63
CA TRP A 57 -14.92 -1.90 -2.34
C TRP A 57 -13.94 -2.07 -1.17
N PRO A 58 -14.17 -1.41 -0.01
CA PRO A 58 -15.36 -0.65 0.41
C PRO A 58 -15.37 0.82 0.02
N THR A 59 -14.31 1.35 -0.57
CA THR A 59 -14.27 2.75 -0.99
C THR A 59 -15.13 3.02 -2.23
N PRO A 60 -15.67 4.24 -2.36
CA PRO A 60 -16.41 4.65 -3.56
C PRO A 60 -15.48 4.75 -4.78
N PHE A 61 -16.08 4.78 -5.98
CA PHE A 61 -15.36 4.79 -7.24
C PHE A 61 -14.38 5.98 -7.40
N ASP A 62 -14.69 7.13 -6.80
CA ASP A 62 -13.84 8.32 -6.85
C ASP A 62 -12.67 8.31 -5.84
N THR A 63 -12.60 7.27 -5.02
CA THR A 63 -11.51 7.04 -4.06
C THR A 63 -10.91 5.65 -4.31
N PRO A 64 -10.08 5.49 -5.34
CA PRO A 64 -9.54 4.19 -5.71
C PRO A 64 -8.67 3.62 -4.59
N SER A 65 -9.00 2.43 -4.13
CA SER A 65 -8.23 1.67 -3.15
C SER A 65 -7.81 0.33 -3.72
N GLY A 66 -6.74 -0.23 -3.19
CA GLY A 66 -6.29 -1.57 -3.53
C GLY A 66 -5.92 -2.36 -2.29
N SER A 67 -6.04 -3.67 -2.39
CA SER A 67 -5.72 -4.54 -1.28
C SER A 67 -5.15 -5.86 -1.76
N TYR A 68 -4.50 -6.56 -0.84
CA TYR A 68 -3.98 -7.88 -1.07
C TYR A 68 -4.14 -8.78 0.15
N LEU A 69 -4.18 -10.07 -0.12
CA LEU A 69 -4.08 -11.13 0.87
C LEU A 69 -3.14 -12.18 0.30
N TYR A 70 -2.03 -12.43 0.99
CA TYR A 70 -1.01 -13.40 0.59
C TYR A 70 -0.90 -14.49 1.65
N HIS A 71 -0.98 -15.74 1.22
CA HIS A 71 -0.72 -16.89 2.07
C HIS A 71 0.78 -17.19 2.04
N GLY A 72 1.44 -16.95 3.16
CA GLY A 72 2.85 -17.24 3.36
C GLY A 72 3.07 -18.63 3.95
N GLU A 73 4.20 -18.82 4.60
CA GLU A 73 4.54 -20.04 5.32
C GLU A 73 3.80 -20.14 6.66
N ASN A 74 3.80 -21.32 7.28
CA ASN A 74 3.36 -21.56 8.65
C ASN A 74 1.91 -21.11 8.96
N ASN A 75 0.98 -21.24 8.01
CA ASN A 75 -0.40 -20.77 8.12
C ASN A 75 -0.52 -19.27 8.42
N GLU A 76 0.44 -18.49 7.99
CA GLU A 76 0.37 -17.02 8.07
C GLU A 76 -0.19 -16.42 6.80
N VAL A 77 -1.00 -15.39 6.95
CA VAL A 77 -1.47 -14.56 5.85
C VAL A 77 -1.12 -13.11 6.09
N TYR A 78 -0.69 -12.46 5.03
CA TYR A 78 -0.29 -11.06 5.00
C TYR A 78 -1.39 -10.27 4.30
N LEU A 79 -2.02 -9.36 5.05
CA LEU A 79 -3.06 -8.48 4.54
C LEU A 79 -2.49 -7.09 4.30
N GLY A 80 -2.91 -6.46 3.23
CA GLY A 80 -2.62 -5.06 2.98
C GLY A 80 -3.78 -4.34 2.34
N TYR A 81 -3.94 -3.07 2.71
CA TYR A 81 -4.93 -2.17 2.17
C TYR A 81 -4.31 -0.81 1.95
N VAL A 82 -4.43 -0.28 0.75
CA VAL A 82 -3.85 1.00 0.35
C VAL A 82 -4.95 1.93 -0.13
N ILE A 83 -4.96 3.14 0.41
CA ILE A 83 -5.90 4.19 0.02
C ILE A 83 -5.12 5.49 -0.25
N PRO A 84 -5.47 6.27 -1.29
CA PRO A 84 -4.89 7.58 -1.51
C PRO A 84 -5.25 8.53 -0.36
N LEU A 85 -4.37 9.48 -0.03
CA LEU A 85 -4.60 10.49 1.00
C LEU A 85 -5.27 11.76 0.46
N ASP A 86 -5.52 11.81 -0.83
CA ASP A 86 -6.21 12.89 -1.53
C ASP A 86 -7.71 12.62 -1.75
N TYR A 87 -8.31 11.73 -0.93
CA TYR A 87 -9.75 11.46 -0.97
C TYR A 87 -10.58 12.68 -0.58
N LYS A 88 -11.74 12.83 -1.23
CA LYS A 88 -12.60 14.02 -1.09
C LYS A 88 -13.50 14.02 0.14
N ASN A 89 -13.86 12.84 0.63
CA ASN A 89 -14.77 12.70 1.77
C ASN A 89 -14.03 12.90 3.10
N PRO A 90 -14.22 14.01 3.82
CA PRO A 90 -13.50 14.29 5.07
C PRO A 90 -13.89 13.34 6.22
N HIS A 91 -15.00 12.61 6.09
CA HIS A 91 -15.46 11.63 7.08
C HIS A 91 -14.96 10.22 6.81
N LEU A 92 -14.22 10.00 5.73
CA LEU A 92 -13.65 8.70 5.41
C LEU A 92 -12.47 8.43 6.35
N SER A 93 -12.52 7.29 7.05
CA SER A 93 -11.42 6.79 7.85
C SER A 93 -10.73 5.64 7.11
N PRO A 94 -9.50 5.81 6.62
CA PRO A 94 -8.77 4.75 5.93
C PRO A 94 -8.64 3.46 6.74
N PHE A 95 -8.47 3.59 8.05
CA PHE A 95 -8.41 2.43 8.95
C PHE A 95 -9.74 1.67 9.00
N ASP A 96 -10.86 2.38 9.11
CA ASP A 96 -12.19 1.75 9.16
C ASP A 96 -12.55 1.09 7.83
N GLU A 97 -12.13 1.68 6.71
CA GLU A 97 -12.30 1.04 5.40
C GLU A 97 -11.49 -0.26 5.29
N PHE A 98 -10.29 -0.32 5.86
CA PHE A 98 -9.54 -1.56 5.95
C PHE A 98 -10.25 -2.61 6.83
N GLN A 99 -10.79 -2.21 7.99
CA GLN A 99 -11.60 -3.12 8.83
C GLN A 99 -12.82 -3.64 8.07
N LYS A 100 -13.50 -2.76 7.35
CA LYS A 100 -14.67 -3.09 6.54
C LYS A 100 -14.31 -4.07 5.41
N TRP A 101 -13.20 -3.84 4.71
CA TRP A 101 -12.69 -4.76 3.69
C TRP A 101 -12.53 -6.19 4.20
N LYS A 102 -12.05 -6.38 5.40
CA LYS A 102 -11.91 -7.70 6.03
C LYS A 102 -13.24 -8.41 6.27
N THR A 103 -14.35 -7.68 6.29
CA THR A 103 -15.70 -8.27 6.45
C THR A 103 -16.29 -8.83 5.16
N HIS A 104 -15.67 -8.53 4.00
CA HIS A 104 -16.13 -9.07 2.73
C HIS A 104 -16.09 -10.61 2.74
N PRO A 105 -17.15 -11.30 2.27
CA PRO A 105 -17.23 -12.77 2.35
C PRO A 105 -16.02 -13.49 1.76
N SER A 106 -15.49 -13.02 0.65
CA SER A 106 -14.30 -13.59 -0.02
C SER A 106 -13.01 -13.47 0.79
N ILE A 107 -12.93 -12.53 1.71
CA ILE A 107 -11.77 -12.31 2.60
C ILE A 107 -12.02 -12.90 3.97
N LYS A 108 -13.20 -12.62 4.54
CA LYS A 108 -13.59 -13.09 5.87
C LYS A 108 -13.45 -14.60 6.04
N LYS A 109 -13.75 -15.38 4.99
CA LYS A 109 -13.63 -16.83 5.03
C LYS A 109 -12.26 -17.32 5.49
N TYR A 110 -11.17 -16.65 5.05
CA TYR A 110 -9.80 -17.00 5.43
C TYR A 110 -9.48 -16.60 6.88
N LEU A 111 -10.05 -15.49 7.36
CA LEU A 111 -9.72 -14.91 8.66
C LEU A 111 -10.56 -15.49 9.81
N ASN A 112 -11.61 -16.26 9.51
CA ASN A 112 -12.54 -16.79 10.50
C ASN A 112 -11.82 -17.74 11.49
N GLY A 113 -11.83 -17.34 12.78
CA GLY A 113 -11.16 -18.08 13.84
C GLY A 113 -9.63 -17.98 13.80
N GLY A 114 -9.09 -17.05 13.00
CA GLY A 114 -7.69 -16.68 13.02
C GLY A 114 -7.36 -15.64 14.09
N GLU A 115 -6.07 -15.44 14.32
CA GLU A 115 -5.51 -14.49 15.27
C GLU A 115 -4.64 -13.47 14.53
N ARG A 116 -4.80 -12.18 14.84
CA ARG A 116 -3.93 -11.13 14.34
C ARG A 116 -2.63 -11.06 15.15
N LEU A 117 -1.51 -11.36 14.52
CA LEU A 117 -0.20 -11.37 15.14
C LEU A 117 0.42 -9.97 15.23
N THR A 118 0.41 -9.25 14.12
CA THR A 118 1.01 -7.91 14.04
C THR A 118 0.22 -6.98 13.14
N TYR A 119 0.46 -5.69 13.26
CA TYR A 119 -0.12 -4.68 12.41
C TYR A 119 0.81 -3.47 12.27
N GLY A 120 0.60 -2.68 11.23
CA GLY A 120 1.31 -1.42 11.01
C GLY A 120 0.70 -0.61 9.87
N ALA A 121 1.09 0.66 9.81
CA ALA A 121 0.73 1.56 8.72
C ALA A 121 1.92 2.42 8.31
N ARG A 122 2.00 2.73 7.01
CA ARG A 122 3.01 3.62 6.45
C ARG A 122 2.43 4.43 5.31
N ALA A 123 2.83 5.70 5.27
CA ALA A 123 2.64 6.49 4.06
C ALA A 123 3.55 5.97 2.94
N LEU A 124 3.04 6.04 1.73
CA LEU A 124 3.76 5.67 0.51
C LEU A 124 3.52 6.73 -0.58
N ILE A 125 4.46 6.83 -1.49
CA ILE A 125 4.34 7.70 -2.66
C ILE A 125 3.35 7.07 -3.64
N LYS A 126 2.41 7.87 -4.15
CA LYS A 126 1.47 7.48 -5.20
C LYS A 126 1.87 8.18 -6.51
N GLY A 127 1.90 7.48 -7.62
CA GLY A 127 2.22 7.99 -8.97
C GLY A 127 3.61 7.54 -9.44
N ILE A 128 3.74 7.25 -10.72
CA ILE A 128 5.03 7.02 -11.37
C ILE A 128 5.54 8.38 -11.83
N THR A 129 6.53 8.91 -11.13
CA THR A 129 7.25 10.06 -11.65
C THR A 129 8.48 9.57 -12.38
N VAL A 130 8.47 9.63 -13.70
CA VAL A 130 9.68 9.50 -14.50
C VAL A 130 10.16 10.91 -14.82
N SER A 131 11.23 11.32 -14.21
CA SER A 131 11.90 12.57 -14.57
C SER A 131 13.30 12.27 -15.07
N THR A 132 13.63 12.79 -16.25
CA THR A 132 14.98 12.74 -16.76
C THR A 132 15.45 14.19 -16.86
N LYS A 133 16.38 14.57 -16.00
CA LYS A 133 17.07 15.86 -16.07
C LYS A 133 18.56 15.62 -15.89
N ASN A 134 19.37 16.11 -16.81
CA ASN A 134 20.84 15.93 -16.79
C ASN A 134 21.31 14.48 -16.69
N GLY A 135 20.63 13.54 -17.37
CA GLY A 135 20.97 12.11 -17.36
C GLY A 135 20.55 11.35 -16.10
N ILE A 136 19.87 12.00 -15.16
CA ILE A 136 19.34 11.37 -13.97
C ILE A 136 17.88 11.00 -14.22
N SER A 137 17.57 9.70 -14.24
CA SER A 137 16.20 9.22 -14.31
C SER A 137 15.70 8.81 -12.94
N TRP A 138 14.54 9.31 -12.55
CA TRP A 138 13.82 8.92 -11.34
C TRP A 138 12.65 8.02 -11.72
N ARG A 139 12.58 6.85 -11.12
CA ARG A 139 11.41 6.00 -11.15
C ARG A 139 10.95 5.77 -9.72
N THR A 140 9.76 6.21 -9.42
CA THR A 140 9.06 5.76 -8.21
C THR A 140 8.28 4.52 -8.59
N ALA A 141 8.73 3.35 -8.14
CA ALA A 141 8.01 2.10 -8.34
C ALA A 141 6.94 1.95 -7.25
N TYR A 142 5.74 1.57 -7.67
CA TYR A 142 4.69 1.13 -6.77
C TYR A 142 4.78 -0.36 -6.57
N TRP A 143 4.63 -0.76 -5.33
CA TRP A 143 4.18 -2.10 -5.02
C TRP A 143 2.69 -2.00 -4.71
N MET A 144 1.87 -2.38 -5.68
CA MET A 144 0.49 -2.76 -5.39
C MET A 144 0.44 -4.18 -4.88
#